data_f59b2282ef4b5b2da3d83eb814b55795
#
_entry.id   f59b2282ef4b5b2da3d83eb814b55795
#
_cell.length_a   1.000
_cell.length_b   1.000
_cell.length_c   1.000
_cell.angle_alpha   90.00
_cell.angle_beta   90.00
_cell.angle_gamma   90.00
#
_symmetry.space_group_name_H-M   'P 1'
#
loop_
_entity.id
_entity.type
_entity.pdbx_description
1 polymer ?
#
loop_
_entity_poly.entity_id
_entity_poly.type
_entity_poly.pdbx_seq_one_letter_code
_entity_poly.pdbx_strand_id
1 'polypeptide(L)'
;MGIADTVMIGRYGTNELAAAGFVNNIIGMVLIAGIGFSYGLTPVVGALFGQGHLHLIGGKLKNSLVANALMAALLMALMVVLYLCMDHVGLPQHLIPLMRPYLLVLTLSLLPQMMFNAFKQFFDGIQDTRLPMWVLLVGNVMNIVGNWLLIYGIGPCPEMGLLGAGVATLLSRTFMWALMAIILRHSRRYASHHAHYSQSSVNRSSLRELTRLGLPVMLQMGMESASFSLSAFYIGWLGGIALAAHQIVITISQLCFMLFYGMAAAVAIAVSYFRGKGRIVDSRNVAFAGLHLTWVMGSLLALPIFLFRHQVGTWFTSDAEVITMVSSVLIPLCVYQYSDAMQCIFANALRGMADVKPMVWIAFIAYFLVSLPLGYLFGFPCRWGILGVWWAFPFGLTTAGVLYMLRFLHSSRTCLLSLSWKSLHTSTPTSPPSLESPVRAAWSLVCLPASSSPLSFAMPMPCEASRVSVTSGFCGISARRMTASLGVPPFVLPVWVATGAWVYGPHAVLSVPTISVCPAYASFPSTSTPARDLSSVWMEPT
;
A
#
# COMPACT_ATOMS: atom_id res chain seq x y z
N MET A 1 -7.86 -4.34 11.24
CA MET A 1 -8.07 -5.53 12.09
C MET A 1 -7.05 -5.56 13.24
N GLY A 2 -5.79 -5.87 13.08
CA GLY A 2 -4.84 -6.13 14.18
C GLY A 2 -4.81 -5.10 15.33
N ILE A 3 -4.85 -3.79 15.03
CA ILE A 3 -4.85 -2.77 16.10
C ILE A 3 -6.14 -2.83 16.93
N ALA A 4 -7.30 -2.96 16.27
CA ALA A 4 -8.58 -3.08 16.97
C ALA A 4 -8.63 -4.34 17.85
N ASP A 5 -8.16 -5.47 17.28
CA ASP A 5 -8.06 -6.75 18.00
C ASP A 5 -7.22 -6.58 19.27
N THR A 6 -6.01 -6.00 19.14
CA THR A 6 -5.07 -5.80 20.26
C THR A 6 -5.66 -4.90 21.36
N VAL A 7 -6.32 -3.79 20.99
CA VAL A 7 -6.93 -2.88 21.96
C VAL A 7 -8.09 -3.56 22.71
N MET A 8 -8.91 -4.32 22.00
CA MET A 8 -10.08 -4.99 22.62
C MET A 8 -9.66 -6.17 23.51
N ILE A 9 -8.69 -6.97 23.06
CA ILE A 9 -8.12 -8.07 23.86
C ILE A 9 -7.41 -7.52 25.10
N GLY A 10 -6.66 -6.41 24.97
CA GLY A 10 -5.95 -5.79 26.09
C GLY A 10 -6.86 -5.26 27.20
N ARG A 11 -8.11 -4.89 26.86
CA ARG A 11 -9.12 -4.54 27.87
C ARG A 11 -9.79 -5.75 28.53
N TYR A 12 -9.70 -6.91 27.90
CA TYR A 12 -10.27 -8.17 28.40
C TYR A 12 -9.34 -8.83 29.43
N GLY A 13 -8.03 -8.95 29.12
CA GLY A 13 -7.08 -9.57 30.03
C GLY A 13 -5.63 -9.43 29.58
N THR A 14 -4.71 -9.37 30.57
CA THR A 14 -3.27 -9.22 30.31
C THR A 14 -2.64 -10.53 29.78
N ASN A 15 -3.11 -11.68 30.23
CA ASN A 15 -2.64 -13.00 29.75
C ASN A 15 -3.10 -13.23 28.30
N GLU A 16 -4.34 -12.86 27.99
CA GLU A 16 -4.91 -12.92 26.64
C GLU A 16 -4.16 -12.00 25.69
N LEU A 17 -3.81 -10.79 26.15
CA LEU A 17 -3.00 -9.84 25.37
C LEU A 17 -1.60 -10.40 25.07
N ALA A 18 -0.94 -10.99 26.06
CA ALA A 18 0.39 -11.59 25.88
C ALA A 18 0.32 -12.79 24.91
N ALA A 19 -0.68 -13.65 25.05
CA ALA A 19 -0.92 -14.78 24.16
C ALA A 19 -1.20 -14.31 22.73
N ALA A 20 -2.09 -13.30 22.57
CA ALA A 20 -2.40 -12.70 21.29
C ALA A 20 -1.18 -12.06 20.63
N GLY A 21 -0.37 -11.34 21.39
CA GLY A 21 0.83 -10.66 20.89
C GLY A 21 1.82 -11.64 20.24
N PHE A 22 2.10 -12.77 20.90
CA PHE A 22 2.97 -13.79 20.33
C PHE A 22 2.39 -14.42 19.05
N VAL A 23 1.14 -14.86 19.10
CA VAL A 23 0.49 -15.50 17.94
C VAL A 23 0.35 -14.54 16.77
N ASN A 24 -0.06 -13.29 17.02
CA ASN A 24 -0.22 -12.27 15.98
C ASN A 24 1.10 -11.90 15.31
N ASN A 25 2.22 -11.91 16.05
CA ASN A 25 3.54 -11.63 15.47
C ASN A 25 3.91 -12.70 14.44
N ILE A 26 3.77 -13.97 14.79
CA ILE A 26 4.08 -15.09 13.89
C ILE A 26 3.11 -15.12 12.69
N ILE A 27 1.81 -15.04 12.94
CA ILE A 27 0.80 -14.98 11.87
C ILE A 27 1.04 -13.76 10.97
N GLY A 28 1.47 -12.63 11.53
CA GLY A 28 1.82 -11.42 10.78
C GLY A 28 2.95 -11.66 9.78
N MET A 29 4.03 -12.32 10.21
CA MET A 29 5.16 -12.68 9.31
C MET A 29 4.70 -13.60 8.17
N VAL A 30 3.90 -14.62 8.49
CA VAL A 30 3.35 -15.56 7.51
C VAL A 30 2.39 -14.86 6.54
N LEU A 31 1.56 -13.93 7.03
CA LEU A 31 0.66 -13.13 6.20
C LEU A 31 1.41 -12.20 5.25
N ILE A 32 2.47 -11.54 5.71
CA ILE A 32 3.31 -10.66 4.87
C ILE A 32 3.91 -11.49 3.72
N ALA A 33 4.43 -12.68 4.00
CA ALA A 33 4.93 -13.59 2.99
C ALA A 33 3.83 -14.00 1.98
N GLY A 34 2.66 -14.40 2.47
CA GLY A 34 1.51 -14.76 1.64
C GLY A 34 1.00 -13.60 0.76
N ILE A 35 0.91 -12.40 1.32
CA ILE A 35 0.55 -11.19 0.57
C ILE A 35 1.58 -10.94 -0.54
N GLY A 36 2.87 -11.06 -0.23
CA GLY A 36 3.96 -10.93 -1.20
C GLY A 36 3.81 -11.89 -2.38
N PHE A 37 3.43 -13.15 -2.11
CA PHE A 37 3.15 -14.12 -3.17
C PHE A 37 1.98 -13.68 -4.07
N SER A 38 0.92 -13.16 -3.49
CA SER A 38 -0.27 -12.71 -4.23
C SER A 38 0.03 -11.57 -5.20
N TYR A 39 1.04 -10.73 -4.94
CA TYR A 39 1.45 -9.62 -5.81
C TYR A 39 1.91 -10.06 -7.21
N GLY A 40 2.20 -11.33 -7.43
CA GLY A 40 2.54 -11.86 -8.76
C GLY A 40 1.43 -11.71 -9.81
N LEU A 41 0.16 -11.53 -9.41
CA LEU A 41 -0.97 -11.42 -10.34
C LEU A 41 -1.09 -10.02 -10.97
N THR A 42 -0.94 -8.96 -10.21
CA THR A 42 -1.15 -7.57 -10.67
C THR A 42 -0.36 -7.20 -11.93
N PRO A 43 0.96 -7.50 -12.06
CA PRO A 43 1.71 -7.16 -13.28
C PRO A 43 1.25 -7.95 -14.51
N VAL A 44 0.72 -9.16 -14.32
CA VAL A 44 0.21 -9.98 -15.42
C VAL A 44 -1.14 -9.45 -15.91
N VAL A 45 -2.06 -9.22 -14.99
CA VAL A 45 -3.41 -8.70 -15.31
C VAL A 45 -3.31 -7.27 -15.84
N GLY A 46 -2.51 -6.40 -15.21
CA GLY A 46 -2.34 -5.02 -15.65
C GLY A 46 -1.74 -4.90 -17.05
N ALA A 47 -0.77 -5.76 -17.40
CA ALA A 47 -0.21 -5.79 -18.75
C ALA A 47 -1.24 -6.28 -19.79
N LEU A 48 -2.00 -7.35 -19.49
CA LEU A 48 -3.07 -7.85 -20.38
C LEU A 48 -4.18 -6.82 -20.55
N PHE A 49 -4.55 -6.11 -19.48
CA PHE A 49 -5.53 -5.04 -19.51
C PHE A 49 -5.03 -3.86 -20.37
N GLY A 50 -3.76 -3.47 -20.24
CA GLY A 50 -3.13 -2.45 -21.07
C GLY A 50 -3.06 -2.82 -22.56
N GLN A 51 -2.88 -4.12 -22.88
CA GLN A 51 -2.89 -4.66 -24.24
C GLN A 51 -4.31 -4.82 -24.83
N GLY A 52 -5.36 -4.68 -24.03
CA GLY A 52 -6.74 -4.92 -24.46
C GLY A 52 -7.13 -6.42 -24.56
N HIS A 53 -6.28 -7.34 -24.09
CA HIS A 53 -6.53 -8.78 -24.13
C HIS A 53 -7.44 -9.23 -22.97
N LEU A 54 -8.64 -8.66 -22.89
CA LEU A 54 -9.57 -8.85 -21.77
C LEU A 54 -10.02 -10.31 -21.59
N HIS A 55 -10.07 -11.08 -22.68
CA HIS A 55 -10.49 -12.48 -22.68
C HIS A 55 -9.53 -13.41 -21.91
N LEU A 56 -8.25 -13.03 -21.77
CA LEU A 56 -7.25 -13.82 -21.03
C LEU A 56 -7.27 -13.57 -19.52
N ILE A 57 -7.81 -12.42 -19.09
CA ILE A 57 -7.72 -11.94 -17.71
C ILE A 57 -8.48 -12.87 -16.75
N GLY A 58 -9.68 -13.32 -17.11
CA GLY A 58 -10.47 -14.24 -16.28
C GLY A 58 -9.75 -15.56 -16.00
N GLY A 59 -9.06 -16.11 -17.01
CA GLY A 59 -8.24 -17.31 -16.85
C GLY A 59 -7.05 -17.12 -15.92
N LYS A 60 -6.42 -15.93 -15.93
CA LYS A 60 -5.33 -15.61 -14.99
C LYS A 60 -5.81 -15.53 -13.55
N LEU A 61 -7.02 -14.99 -13.32
CA LEU A 61 -7.64 -15.00 -11.99
C LEU A 61 -7.86 -16.44 -11.49
N LYS A 62 -8.43 -17.33 -12.31
CA LYS A 62 -8.66 -18.73 -11.92
C LYS A 62 -7.36 -19.44 -11.51
N ASN A 63 -6.32 -19.27 -12.30
CA ASN A 63 -5.00 -19.84 -11.99
C ASN A 63 -4.37 -19.19 -10.73
N SER A 64 -4.59 -17.89 -10.51
CA SER A 64 -4.12 -17.21 -9.31
C SER A 64 -4.83 -17.69 -8.05
N LEU A 65 -6.13 -17.92 -8.09
CA LEU A 65 -6.87 -18.50 -6.95
C LEU A 65 -6.31 -19.87 -6.58
N VAL A 66 -6.05 -20.73 -7.57
CA VAL A 66 -5.42 -22.04 -7.31
C VAL A 66 -4.01 -21.89 -6.74
N ALA A 67 -3.18 -21.01 -7.31
CA ALA A 67 -1.82 -20.78 -6.81
C ALA A 67 -1.83 -20.23 -5.37
N ASN A 68 -2.73 -19.30 -5.05
CA ASN A 68 -2.89 -18.77 -3.70
C ASN A 68 -3.47 -19.81 -2.73
N ALA A 69 -4.37 -20.71 -3.18
CA ALA A 69 -4.87 -21.82 -2.36
C ALA A 69 -3.74 -22.80 -1.99
N LEU A 70 -2.90 -23.16 -2.97
CA LEU A 70 -1.75 -24.02 -2.73
C LEU A 70 -0.73 -23.37 -1.78
N MET A 71 -0.47 -22.09 -1.95
CA MET A 71 0.40 -21.33 -1.04
C MET A 71 -0.23 -21.22 0.36
N ALA A 72 -1.53 -20.96 0.46
CA ALA A 72 -2.23 -20.97 1.74
C ALA A 72 -2.12 -22.33 2.44
N ALA A 73 -2.31 -23.43 1.72
CA ALA A 73 -2.14 -24.77 2.26
C ALA A 73 -0.72 -25.04 2.77
N LEU A 74 0.30 -24.57 2.03
CA LEU A 74 1.70 -24.66 2.47
C LEU A 74 1.95 -23.84 3.76
N LEU A 75 1.47 -22.61 3.81
CA LEU A 75 1.62 -21.75 4.99
C LEU A 75 0.82 -22.29 6.19
N MET A 76 -0.37 -22.84 5.95
CA MET A 76 -1.16 -23.51 6.99
C MET A 76 -0.42 -24.76 7.53
N ALA A 77 0.18 -25.57 6.65
CA ALA A 77 0.98 -26.72 7.06
C ALA A 77 2.17 -26.30 7.95
N LEU A 78 2.87 -25.22 7.58
CA LEU A 78 3.93 -24.65 8.40
C LEU A 78 3.42 -24.21 9.78
N MET A 79 2.24 -23.60 9.84
CA MET A 79 1.62 -23.18 11.11
C MET A 79 1.16 -24.38 11.97
N VAL A 80 0.72 -25.46 11.33
CA VAL A 80 0.39 -26.72 12.04
C VAL A 80 1.67 -27.34 12.64
N VAL A 81 2.79 -27.33 11.92
CA VAL A 81 4.09 -27.77 12.50
C VAL A 81 4.44 -26.93 13.72
N LEU A 82 4.31 -25.60 13.63
CA LEU A 82 4.55 -24.72 14.79
C LEU A 82 3.61 -25.05 15.96
N TYR A 83 2.32 -25.29 15.67
CA TYR A 83 1.34 -25.71 16.67
C TYR A 83 1.76 -26.98 17.41
N LEU A 84 2.29 -27.98 16.70
CA LEU A 84 2.76 -29.22 17.28
C LEU A 84 4.05 -29.03 18.11
N CYS A 85 4.91 -28.09 17.70
CA CYS A 85 6.17 -27.81 18.38
C CYS A 85 6.04 -26.78 19.53
N MET A 86 4.85 -26.27 19.80
CA MET A 86 4.64 -25.14 20.72
C MET A 86 5.14 -25.40 22.15
N ASP A 87 5.06 -26.65 22.62
CA ASP A 87 5.55 -27.04 23.94
C ASP A 87 7.08 -27.03 24.08
N HIS A 88 7.79 -27.06 22.92
CA HIS A 88 9.26 -27.11 22.86
C HIS A 88 9.91 -25.75 22.62
N VAL A 89 9.11 -24.71 22.37
CA VAL A 89 9.61 -23.35 22.04
C VAL A 89 10.01 -22.54 23.28
N GLY A 90 9.82 -23.08 24.50
CA GLY A 90 10.18 -22.40 25.75
C GLY A 90 9.20 -21.29 26.16
N LEU A 91 7.95 -21.39 25.74
CA LEU A 91 6.89 -20.44 26.09
C LEU A 91 6.38 -20.67 27.52
N PRO A 92 5.87 -19.64 28.20
CA PRO A 92 5.24 -19.78 29.51
C PRO A 92 4.06 -20.77 29.42
N GLN A 93 4.13 -21.86 30.18
CA GLN A 93 3.18 -22.95 30.07
C GLN A 93 1.72 -22.54 30.34
N HIS A 94 1.51 -21.53 31.17
CA HIS A 94 0.17 -21.01 31.49
C HIS A 94 -0.50 -20.28 30.31
N LEU A 95 0.26 -19.82 29.30
CA LEU A 95 -0.27 -19.15 28.10
C LEU A 95 -0.60 -20.12 26.96
N ILE A 96 0.01 -21.31 26.94
CA ILE A 96 -0.16 -22.29 25.85
C ILE A 96 -1.64 -22.69 25.65
N PRO A 97 -2.45 -22.93 26.68
CA PRO A 97 -3.87 -23.25 26.51
C PRO A 97 -4.69 -22.14 25.84
N LEU A 98 -4.30 -20.87 26.03
CA LEU A 98 -4.92 -19.71 25.37
C LEU A 98 -4.43 -19.54 23.93
N MET A 99 -3.15 -19.78 23.69
CA MET A 99 -2.53 -19.61 22.37
C MET A 99 -2.98 -20.66 21.36
N ARG A 100 -3.11 -21.92 21.75
CA ARG A 100 -3.43 -23.04 20.85
C ARG A 100 -4.72 -22.87 20.06
N PRO A 101 -5.88 -22.67 20.68
CA PRO A 101 -7.14 -22.52 19.95
C PRO A 101 -7.14 -21.24 19.09
N TYR A 102 -6.53 -20.15 19.58
CA TYR A 102 -6.40 -18.90 18.85
C TYR A 102 -5.53 -19.06 17.59
N LEU A 103 -4.37 -19.73 17.71
CA LEU A 103 -3.48 -20.04 16.60
C LEU A 103 -4.18 -20.89 15.53
N LEU A 104 -4.95 -21.91 15.92
CA LEU A 104 -5.69 -22.77 14.98
C LEU A 104 -6.71 -21.97 14.17
N VAL A 105 -7.50 -21.12 14.82
CA VAL A 105 -8.52 -20.30 14.14
C VAL A 105 -7.87 -19.30 13.21
N LEU A 106 -6.79 -18.63 13.62
CA LEU A 106 -6.05 -17.72 12.77
C LEU A 106 -5.37 -18.44 11.61
N THR A 107 -4.84 -19.65 11.82
CA THR A 107 -4.29 -20.49 10.76
C THR A 107 -5.36 -20.83 9.72
N LEU A 108 -6.55 -21.22 10.14
CA LEU A 108 -7.66 -21.49 9.22
C LEU A 108 -8.04 -20.22 8.43
N SER A 109 -7.91 -19.04 9.02
CA SER A 109 -8.21 -17.76 8.36
C SER A 109 -7.20 -17.36 7.27
N LEU A 110 -6.05 -18.06 7.16
CA LEU A 110 -5.07 -17.81 6.10
C LEU A 110 -5.66 -18.08 4.71
N LEU A 111 -6.45 -19.16 4.56
CA LEU A 111 -7.05 -19.51 3.27
C LEU A 111 -7.98 -18.42 2.73
N PRO A 112 -9.04 -17.98 3.45
CA PRO A 112 -9.89 -16.90 2.95
C PRO A 112 -9.13 -15.58 2.75
N GLN A 113 -8.10 -15.30 3.57
CA GLN A 113 -7.27 -14.12 3.39
C GLN A 113 -6.48 -14.17 2.07
N MET A 114 -5.85 -15.30 1.74
CA MET A 114 -5.13 -15.47 0.49
C MET A 114 -6.06 -15.42 -0.73
N MET A 115 -7.27 -15.98 -0.61
CA MET A 115 -8.29 -15.89 -1.65
C MET A 115 -8.73 -14.44 -1.87
N PHE A 116 -9.00 -13.70 -0.80
CA PHE A 116 -9.31 -12.28 -0.88
C PHE A 116 -8.16 -11.48 -1.54
N ASN A 117 -6.91 -11.75 -1.17
CA ASN A 117 -5.75 -11.10 -1.77
C ASN A 117 -5.64 -11.38 -3.28
N ALA A 118 -5.92 -12.60 -3.74
CA ALA A 118 -5.94 -12.93 -5.17
C ALA A 118 -6.99 -12.10 -5.92
N PHE A 119 -8.21 -11.94 -5.38
CA PHE A 119 -9.22 -11.05 -5.94
C PHE A 119 -8.76 -9.59 -5.92
N LYS A 120 -8.22 -9.13 -4.80
CA LYS A 120 -7.72 -7.75 -4.69
C LYS A 120 -6.68 -7.46 -5.77
N GLN A 121 -5.69 -8.32 -5.96
CA GLN A 121 -4.66 -8.14 -6.99
C GLN A 121 -5.24 -8.18 -8.42
N PHE A 122 -6.29 -8.95 -8.64
CA PHE A 122 -7.02 -8.97 -9.91
C PHE A 122 -7.70 -7.61 -10.18
N PHE A 123 -8.47 -7.10 -9.21
CA PHE A 123 -9.15 -5.81 -9.35
C PHE A 123 -8.17 -4.65 -9.46
N ASP A 124 -7.07 -4.68 -8.72
CA ASP A 124 -5.98 -3.73 -8.86
C ASP A 124 -5.39 -3.78 -10.30
N GLY A 125 -5.20 -4.97 -10.86
CA GLY A 125 -4.71 -5.16 -12.23
C GLY A 125 -5.63 -4.60 -13.31
N ILE A 126 -6.95 -4.68 -13.15
CA ILE A 126 -7.92 -4.04 -14.06
C ILE A 126 -8.22 -2.57 -13.71
N GLN A 127 -7.43 -1.97 -12.82
CA GLN A 127 -7.53 -0.57 -12.37
C GLN A 127 -8.82 -0.22 -11.60
N ASP A 128 -9.54 -1.20 -11.09
CA ASP A 128 -10.70 -0.96 -10.24
C ASP A 128 -10.36 -1.18 -8.75
N THR A 129 -9.61 -0.25 -8.19
CA THR A 129 -9.17 -0.30 -6.79
C THR A 129 -10.27 0.08 -5.79
N ARG A 130 -11.38 0.67 -6.27
CA ARG A 130 -12.48 1.12 -5.41
C ARG A 130 -13.21 -0.04 -4.75
N LEU A 131 -13.45 -1.10 -5.50
CA LEU A 131 -14.17 -2.25 -4.98
C LEU A 131 -13.43 -2.95 -3.84
N PRO A 132 -12.15 -3.35 -3.98
CA PRO A 132 -11.41 -3.93 -2.87
C PRO A 132 -11.31 -3.02 -1.64
N MET A 133 -11.22 -1.69 -1.85
CA MET A 133 -11.20 -0.71 -0.77
C MET A 133 -12.49 -0.78 0.08
N TRP A 134 -13.67 -0.72 -0.57
CA TRP A 134 -14.93 -0.78 0.16
C TRP A 134 -15.12 -2.12 0.88
N VAL A 135 -14.75 -3.23 0.23
CA VAL A 135 -14.83 -4.56 0.85
C VAL A 135 -13.91 -4.64 2.08
N LEU A 136 -12.69 -4.06 2.01
CA LEU A 136 -11.79 -3.96 3.16
C LEU A 136 -12.38 -3.13 4.30
N LEU A 137 -13.00 -1.98 4.00
CA LEU A 137 -13.63 -1.14 5.01
C LEU A 137 -14.77 -1.87 5.72
N VAL A 138 -15.69 -2.47 4.95
CA VAL A 138 -16.80 -3.26 5.52
C VAL A 138 -16.28 -4.45 6.33
N GLY A 139 -15.27 -5.15 5.83
CA GLY A 139 -14.62 -6.25 6.54
C GLY A 139 -13.97 -5.82 7.86
N ASN A 140 -13.35 -4.63 7.92
CA ASN A 140 -12.81 -4.08 9.18
C ASN A 140 -13.92 -3.72 10.17
N VAL A 141 -15.02 -3.10 9.71
CA VAL A 141 -16.18 -2.81 10.56
C VAL A 141 -16.78 -4.11 11.11
N MET A 142 -16.96 -5.11 10.26
CA MET A 142 -17.47 -6.41 10.66
C MET A 142 -16.54 -7.11 11.68
N ASN A 143 -15.22 -6.98 11.53
CA ASN A 143 -14.26 -7.49 12.50
C ASN A 143 -14.39 -6.79 13.85
N ILE A 144 -14.49 -5.45 13.87
CA ILE A 144 -14.64 -4.69 15.13
C ILE A 144 -15.96 -5.06 15.85
N VAL A 145 -17.06 -5.12 15.11
CA VAL A 145 -18.36 -5.53 15.66
C VAL A 145 -18.31 -6.99 16.13
N GLY A 146 -17.72 -7.88 15.33
CA GLY A 146 -17.54 -9.29 15.69
C GLY A 146 -16.70 -9.47 16.97
N ASN A 147 -15.61 -8.72 17.10
CA ASN A 147 -14.79 -8.70 18.31
C ASN A 147 -15.60 -8.25 19.52
N TRP A 148 -16.36 -7.17 19.36
CA TRP A 148 -17.20 -6.63 20.46
C TRP A 148 -18.25 -7.64 20.93
N LEU A 149 -18.86 -8.39 20.00
CA LEU A 149 -19.87 -9.40 20.33
C LEU A 149 -19.25 -10.67 20.93
N LEU A 150 -18.13 -11.17 20.36
CA LEU A 150 -17.59 -12.49 20.69
C LEU A 150 -16.53 -12.47 21.81
N ILE A 151 -15.78 -11.38 21.98
CA ILE A 151 -14.83 -11.26 23.10
C ILE A 151 -15.60 -11.11 24.41
N TYR A 152 -16.59 -10.20 24.44
CA TYR A 152 -17.30 -9.82 25.67
C TYR A 152 -18.63 -10.58 25.90
N GLY A 153 -19.05 -11.43 24.96
CA GLY A 153 -20.27 -12.21 25.11
C GLY A 153 -21.56 -11.37 25.14
N ILE A 154 -21.68 -10.38 24.23
CA ILE A 154 -22.82 -9.46 24.24
C ILE A 154 -23.98 -10.01 23.43
N GLY A 155 -25.19 -9.95 24.00
CA GLY A 155 -26.44 -10.45 23.37
C GLY A 155 -26.53 -11.98 23.41
N PRO A 156 -26.87 -12.63 22.28
CA PRO A 156 -26.99 -14.09 22.20
C PRO A 156 -25.64 -14.83 22.04
N CYS A 157 -24.52 -14.09 21.94
CA CYS A 157 -23.21 -14.67 21.69
C CYS A 157 -22.56 -15.11 23.00
N PRO A 158 -21.92 -16.31 23.04
CA PRO A 158 -21.15 -16.73 24.21
C PRO A 158 -19.89 -15.86 24.35
N GLU A 159 -19.48 -15.64 25.59
CA GLU A 159 -18.19 -15.01 25.89
C GLU A 159 -17.05 -15.98 25.55
N MET A 160 -16.25 -15.61 24.55
CA MET A 160 -15.18 -16.46 24.02
C MET A 160 -13.78 -15.88 24.28
N GLY A 161 -13.67 -14.67 24.83
CA GLY A 161 -12.41 -14.00 25.12
C GLY A 161 -11.47 -13.95 23.89
N LEU A 162 -10.23 -14.41 24.06
CA LEU A 162 -9.22 -14.42 22.98
C LEU A 162 -9.66 -15.25 21.77
N LEU A 163 -10.31 -16.39 21.97
CA LEU A 163 -10.82 -17.22 20.87
C LEU A 163 -11.87 -16.44 20.04
N GLY A 164 -12.71 -15.63 20.70
CA GLY A 164 -13.70 -14.78 20.04
C GLY A 164 -13.07 -13.80 19.04
N ALA A 165 -11.93 -13.20 19.37
CA ALA A 165 -11.18 -12.35 18.46
C ALA A 165 -10.68 -13.12 17.21
N GLY A 166 -10.19 -14.36 17.39
CA GLY A 166 -9.81 -15.23 16.30
C GLY A 166 -10.96 -15.57 15.36
N VAL A 167 -12.12 -15.94 15.96
CA VAL A 167 -13.35 -16.27 15.19
C VAL A 167 -13.87 -15.04 14.45
N ALA A 168 -13.92 -13.87 15.07
CA ALA A 168 -14.31 -12.62 14.38
C ALA A 168 -13.40 -12.31 13.18
N THR A 169 -12.09 -12.52 13.33
CA THR A 169 -11.13 -12.35 12.24
C THR A 169 -11.34 -13.36 11.13
N LEU A 170 -11.57 -14.64 11.44
CA LEU A 170 -11.89 -15.67 10.45
C LEU A 170 -13.17 -15.35 9.68
N LEU A 171 -14.24 -14.97 10.38
CA LEU A 171 -15.52 -14.61 9.77
C LEU A 171 -15.38 -13.39 8.86
N SER A 172 -14.68 -12.35 9.30
CA SER A 172 -14.47 -11.13 8.52
C SER A 172 -13.66 -11.40 7.25
N ARG A 173 -12.60 -12.20 7.32
CA ARG A 173 -11.79 -12.61 6.15
C ARG A 173 -12.59 -13.47 5.18
N THR A 174 -13.39 -14.40 5.70
CA THR A 174 -14.29 -15.24 4.89
C THR A 174 -15.36 -14.40 4.21
N PHE A 175 -15.94 -13.46 4.93
CA PHE A 175 -16.91 -12.51 4.38
C PHE A 175 -16.30 -11.67 3.24
N MET A 176 -15.11 -11.09 3.44
CA MET A 176 -14.44 -10.31 2.40
C MET A 176 -14.18 -11.13 1.15
N TRP A 177 -13.67 -12.35 1.29
CA TRP A 177 -13.47 -13.27 0.17
C TRP A 177 -14.79 -13.62 -0.54
N ALA A 178 -15.82 -14.04 0.22
CA ALA A 178 -17.12 -14.40 -0.34
C ALA A 178 -17.78 -13.22 -1.06
N LEU A 179 -17.72 -12.02 -0.48
CA LEU A 179 -18.28 -10.80 -1.06
C LEU A 179 -17.61 -10.47 -2.40
N MET A 180 -16.27 -10.57 -2.50
CA MET A 180 -15.55 -10.37 -3.76
C MET A 180 -15.95 -11.39 -4.83
N ALA A 181 -16.11 -12.67 -4.45
CA ALA A 181 -16.54 -13.73 -5.35
C ALA A 181 -17.99 -13.52 -5.83
N ILE A 182 -18.89 -13.13 -4.94
CA ILE A 182 -20.30 -12.82 -5.25
C ILE A 182 -20.39 -11.65 -6.21
N ILE A 183 -19.64 -10.55 -5.94
CA ILE A 183 -19.65 -9.36 -6.80
C ILE A 183 -19.12 -9.70 -8.20
N LEU A 184 -18.02 -10.47 -8.31
CA LEU A 184 -17.50 -10.89 -9.61
C LEU A 184 -18.54 -11.71 -10.38
N ARG A 185 -19.31 -12.58 -9.70
CA ARG A 185 -20.29 -13.47 -10.33
C ARG A 185 -21.57 -12.75 -10.75
N HIS A 186 -22.08 -11.84 -9.94
CA HIS A 186 -23.42 -11.27 -10.15
C HIS A 186 -23.41 -9.86 -10.73
N SER A 187 -22.31 -9.13 -10.67
CA SER A 187 -22.26 -7.77 -11.19
C SER A 187 -22.17 -7.75 -12.72
N ARG A 188 -23.09 -7.03 -13.36
CA ARG A 188 -23.11 -6.83 -14.82
C ARG A 188 -21.80 -6.19 -15.32
N ARG A 189 -21.17 -5.37 -14.51
CA ARG A 189 -19.89 -4.70 -14.82
C ARG A 189 -18.75 -5.68 -15.10
N TYR A 190 -18.76 -6.84 -14.43
CA TYR A 190 -17.71 -7.85 -14.53
C TYR A 190 -18.15 -9.12 -15.25
N ALA A 191 -19.34 -9.11 -15.87
CA ALA A 191 -19.92 -10.29 -16.52
C ALA A 191 -19.01 -10.89 -17.58
N SER A 192 -18.33 -10.07 -18.40
CA SER A 192 -17.34 -10.55 -19.38
C SER A 192 -16.15 -11.25 -18.73
N HIS A 193 -15.61 -10.70 -17.65
CA HIS A 193 -14.50 -11.33 -16.91
C HIS A 193 -14.94 -12.63 -16.25
N HIS A 194 -16.16 -12.70 -15.71
CA HIS A 194 -16.73 -13.91 -15.14
C HIS A 194 -16.97 -14.99 -16.21
N ALA A 195 -17.47 -14.62 -17.39
CA ALA A 195 -17.66 -15.56 -18.50
C ALA A 195 -16.33 -16.22 -18.91
N HIS A 196 -15.27 -15.42 -19.08
CA HIS A 196 -13.93 -15.95 -19.38
C HIS A 196 -13.30 -16.73 -18.23
N TYR A 197 -13.58 -16.36 -16.96
CA TYR A 197 -13.20 -17.14 -15.79
C TYR A 197 -13.83 -18.54 -15.80
N SER A 198 -15.13 -18.66 -16.08
CA SER A 198 -15.84 -19.95 -16.07
C SER A 198 -15.38 -20.87 -17.19
N GLN A 199 -15.13 -20.35 -18.39
CA GLN A 199 -14.69 -21.10 -19.56
C GLN A 199 -13.23 -21.52 -19.53
N SER A 200 -12.40 -20.84 -18.73
CA SER A 200 -10.96 -21.14 -18.66
C SER A 200 -10.67 -22.40 -17.83
N SER A 201 -9.61 -23.11 -18.19
CA SER A 201 -9.06 -24.23 -17.41
C SER A 201 -7.84 -23.79 -16.60
N VAL A 202 -7.52 -24.57 -15.55
CA VAL A 202 -6.27 -24.41 -14.81
C VAL A 202 -5.12 -24.87 -15.69
N ASN A 203 -4.13 -23.99 -15.91
CA ASN A 203 -3.01 -24.26 -16.78
C ASN A 203 -1.69 -24.20 -16.00
N ARG A 204 -0.91 -25.29 -16.06
CA ARG A 204 0.40 -25.40 -15.40
C ARG A 204 1.37 -24.28 -15.79
N SER A 205 1.31 -23.81 -17.05
CA SER A 205 2.14 -22.68 -17.52
C SER A 205 1.79 -21.39 -16.79
N SER A 206 0.49 -21.07 -16.64
CA SER A 206 0.05 -19.89 -15.88
C SER A 206 0.35 -19.98 -14.39
N LEU A 207 0.20 -21.18 -13.79
CA LEU A 207 0.60 -21.40 -12.40
C LEU A 207 2.10 -21.16 -12.22
N ARG A 208 2.94 -21.71 -13.11
CA ARG A 208 4.40 -21.51 -13.07
C ARG A 208 4.78 -20.04 -13.25
N GLU A 209 4.09 -19.31 -14.14
CA GLU A 209 4.31 -17.87 -14.34
C GLU A 209 4.01 -17.08 -13.07
N LEU A 210 2.85 -17.31 -12.44
CA LEU A 210 2.44 -16.64 -11.21
C LEU A 210 3.37 -16.96 -10.03
N THR A 211 3.77 -18.23 -9.86
CA THR A 211 4.73 -18.64 -8.83
C THR A 211 6.10 -18.02 -9.07
N ARG A 212 6.57 -17.94 -10.34
CA ARG A 212 7.84 -17.30 -10.69
C ARG A 212 7.86 -15.80 -10.39
N LEU A 213 6.71 -15.15 -10.42
CA LEU A 213 6.57 -13.74 -10.05
C LEU A 213 6.31 -13.55 -8.56
N GLY A 214 5.45 -14.37 -7.96
CA GLY A 214 5.06 -14.21 -6.56
C GLY A 214 6.15 -14.64 -5.56
N LEU A 215 6.87 -15.75 -5.82
CA LEU A 215 7.87 -16.26 -4.89
C LEU A 215 9.03 -15.28 -4.60
N PRO A 216 9.62 -14.61 -5.60
CA PRO A 216 10.63 -13.59 -5.31
C PRO A 216 10.10 -12.41 -4.49
N VAL A 217 8.86 -11.98 -4.72
CA VAL A 217 8.25 -10.89 -3.93
C VAL A 217 8.00 -11.34 -2.50
N MET A 218 7.52 -12.58 -2.31
CA MET A 218 7.36 -13.19 -0.99
C MET A 218 8.68 -13.20 -0.21
N LEU A 219 9.78 -13.66 -0.85
CA LEU A 219 11.11 -13.69 -0.23
C LEU A 219 11.63 -12.28 0.08
N GLN A 220 11.46 -11.32 -0.84
CA GLN A 220 11.88 -9.94 -0.61
C GLN A 220 11.16 -9.33 0.60
N MET A 221 9.83 -9.46 0.69
CA MET A 221 9.05 -8.94 1.82
C MET A 221 9.36 -9.69 3.12
N GLY A 222 9.62 -10.99 3.05
CA GLY A 222 10.05 -11.79 4.18
C GLY A 222 11.40 -11.35 4.73
N MET A 223 12.38 -11.11 3.87
CA MET A 223 13.71 -10.60 4.29
C MET A 223 13.64 -9.21 4.90
N GLU A 224 12.81 -8.33 4.33
CA GLU A 224 12.56 -6.99 4.87
C GLU A 224 11.99 -7.10 6.30
N SER A 225 10.92 -7.86 6.50
CA SER A 225 10.31 -8.09 7.81
C SER A 225 11.27 -8.75 8.80
N ALA A 226 12.05 -9.74 8.35
CA ALA A 226 13.05 -10.41 9.18
C ALA A 226 14.16 -9.43 9.65
N SER A 227 14.60 -8.52 8.80
CA SER A 227 15.60 -7.52 9.16
C SER A 227 15.12 -6.60 10.29
N PHE A 228 13.87 -6.11 10.22
CA PHE A 228 13.29 -5.32 11.29
C PHE A 228 13.16 -6.12 12.60
N SER A 229 12.73 -7.38 12.52
CA SER A 229 12.63 -8.25 13.69
C SER A 229 14.00 -8.51 14.32
N LEU A 230 15.04 -8.78 13.52
CA LEU A 230 16.41 -8.97 14.02
C LEU A 230 16.98 -7.71 14.65
N SER A 231 16.67 -6.54 14.10
CA SER A 231 17.08 -5.27 14.70
C SER A 231 16.43 -5.03 16.07
N ALA A 232 15.19 -5.49 16.28
CA ALA A 232 14.54 -5.45 17.58
C ALA A 232 15.27 -6.31 18.63
N PHE A 233 15.88 -7.45 18.23
CA PHE A 233 16.74 -8.21 19.14
C PHE A 233 17.98 -7.42 19.57
N TYR A 234 18.66 -6.72 18.64
CA TYR A 234 19.79 -5.86 18.99
C TYR A 234 19.39 -4.80 20.01
N ILE A 235 18.21 -4.18 19.81
CA ILE A 235 17.70 -3.17 20.74
C ILE A 235 17.32 -3.80 22.09
N GLY A 236 16.80 -5.03 22.08
CA GLY A 236 16.54 -5.80 23.30
C GLY A 236 17.79 -6.03 24.16
N TRP A 237 18.98 -6.22 23.54
CA TRP A 237 20.25 -6.33 24.25
C TRP A 237 20.71 -5.01 24.89
N LEU A 238 20.22 -3.87 24.43
CA LEU A 238 20.49 -2.56 25.01
C LEU A 238 19.65 -2.24 26.25
N GLY A 239 18.62 -3.08 26.54
CA GLY A 239 17.80 -2.97 27.73
C GLY A 239 16.33 -2.64 27.48
N GLY A 240 15.52 -2.72 28.53
CA GLY A 240 14.06 -2.57 28.46
C GLY A 240 13.60 -1.17 28.04
N ILE A 241 14.28 -0.11 28.50
CA ILE A 241 13.98 1.29 28.15
C ILE A 241 14.18 1.50 26.64
N ALA A 242 15.28 1.00 26.08
CA ALA A 242 15.55 1.07 24.65
C ALA A 242 14.50 0.32 23.84
N LEU A 243 14.08 -0.86 24.30
CA LEU A 243 13.05 -1.66 23.63
C LEU A 243 11.68 -0.96 23.68
N ALA A 244 11.30 -0.34 24.80
CA ALA A 244 10.09 0.44 24.93
C ALA A 244 10.09 1.65 23.97
N ALA A 245 11.20 2.41 23.94
CA ALA A 245 11.36 3.51 22.99
C ALA A 245 11.27 3.05 21.53
N HIS A 246 11.92 1.93 21.17
CA HIS A 246 11.82 1.33 19.85
C HIS A 246 10.37 1.02 19.46
N GLN A 247 9.59 0.44 20.37
CA GLN A 247 8.21 0.06 20.11
C GLN A 247 7.30 1.26 19.81
N ILE A 248 7.55 2.38 20.50
CA ILE A 248 6.84 3.64 20.21
C ILE A 248 7.23 4.14 18.82
N VAL A 249 8.52 4.23 18.52
CA VAL A 249 9.01 4.78 17.25
C VAL A 249 8.62 3.92 16.05
N ILE A 250 8.65 2.59 16.18
CA ILE A 250 8.21 1.69 15.09
C ILE A 250 6.70 1.80 14.85
N THR A 251 5.90 2.06 15.88
CA THR A 251 4.45 2.28 15.74
C THR A 251 4.19 3.54 14.90
N ILE A 252 4.92 4.62 15.16
CA ILE A 252 4.83 5.87 14.38
C ILE A 252 5.30 5.62 12.93
N SER A 253 6.40 4.90 12.75
CA SER A 253 6.93 4.51 11.44
C SER A 253 5.91 3.73 10.62
N GLN A 254 5.19 2.79 11.24
CA GLN A 254 4.16 1.97 10.58
C GLN A 254 2.99 2.79 10.03
N LEU A 255 2.58 3.84 10.74
CA LEU A 255 1.53 4.75 10.26
C LEU A 255 1.96 5.48 8.99
N CYS A 256 3.20 5.98 8.95
CA CYS A 256 3.77 6.61 7.77
C CYS A 256 3.93 5.62 6.61
N PHE A 257 4.45 4.43 6.89
CA PHE A 257 4.63 3.35 5.91
C PHE A 257 3.33 2.98 5.20
N MET A 258 2.19 2.91 5.90
CA MET A 258 0.91 2.59 5.28
C MET A 258 0.53 3.57 4.15
N LEU A 259 0.83 4.86 4.33
CA LEU A 259 0.59 5.88 3.32
C LEU A 259 1.53 5.72 2.12
N PHE A 260 2.82 5.51 2.36
CA PHE A 260 3.82 5.29 1.30
C PHE A 260 3.51 4.02 0.51
N TYR A 261 3.11 2.97 1.19
CA TYR A 261 2.76 1.69 0.57
C TYR A 261 1.51 1.79 -0.31
N GLY A 262 0.52 2.61 0.10
CA GLY A 262 -0.65 2.92 -0.73
C GLY A 262 -0.27 3.61 -2.05
N MET A 263 0.61 4.63 -2.00
CA MET A 263 1.15 5.29 -3.19
C MET A 263 1.97 4.34 -4.06
N ALA A 264 2.81 3.52 -3.44
CA ALA A 264 3.63 2.55 -4.15
C ALA A 264 2.78 1.49 -4.87
N ALA A 265 1.68 1.03 -4.27
CA ALA A 265 0.73 0.13 -4.93
C ALA A 265 0.09 0.78 -6.16
N ALA A 266 -0.30 2.07 -6.09
CA ALA A 266 -0.82 2.81 -7.24
C ALA A 266 0.22 2.91 -8.38
N VAL A 267 1.50 3.12 -8.04
CA VAL A 267 2.60 3.10 -9.02
C VAL A 267 2.73 1.74 -9.68
N ALA A 268 2.67 0.63 -8.92
CA ALA A 268 2.75 -0.72 -9.50
C ALA A 268 1.62 -0.99 -10.51
N ILE A 269 0.39 -0.59 -10.18
CA ILE A 269 -0.79 -0.71 -11.04
C ILE A 269 -0.60 0.08 -12.34
N ALA A 270 -0.22 1.36 -12.24
CA ALA A 270 -0.04 2.22 -13.39
C ALA A 270 1.14 1.77 -14.28
N VAL A 271 2.27 1.40 -13.68
CA VAL A 271 3.44 0.87 -14.42
C VAL A 271 3.08 -0.40 -15.18
N SER A 272 2.34 -1.33 -14.57
CA SER A 272 1.93 -2.58 -15.25
C SER A 272 1.04 -2.30 -16.47
N TYR A 273 0.13 -1.36 -16.36
CA TYR A 273 -0.75 -0.93 -17.45
C TYR A 273 0.01 -0.27 -18.60
N PHE A 274 0.86 0.73 -18.30
CA PHE A 274 1.65 1.40 -19.35
C PHE A 274 2.66 0.46 -20.02
N ARG A 275 3.23 -0.48 -19.24
CA ARG A 275 4.03 -1.56 -19.81
C ARG A 275 3.22 -2.39 -20.81
N GLY A 276 1.98 -2.75 -20.45
CA GLY A 276 1.07 -3.48 -21.35
C GLY A 276 0.80 -2.72 -22.65
N LYS A 277 0.62 -1.40 -22.57
CA LYS A 277 0.44 -0.51 -23.74
C LYS A 277 1.72 -0.27 -24.56
N GLY A 278 2.87 -0.76 -24.14
CA GLY A 278 4.17 -0.44 -24.78
C GLY A 278 4.68 0.98 -24.49
N ARG A 279 4.00 1.77 -23.63
CA ARG A 279 4.34 3.15 -23.27
C ARG A 279 5.31 3.18 -22.08
N ILE A 280 6.54 2.72 -22.31
CA ILE A 280 7.54 2.55 -21.24
C ILE A 280 8.02 3.89 -20.64
N VAL A 281 8.03 4.97 -21.45
CA VAL A 281 8.38 6.31 -20.96
C VAL A 281 7.39 6.76 -19.89
N ASP A 282 6.09 6.51 -20.10
CA ASP A 282 5.07 6.85 -19.12
C ASP A 282 5.19 6.00 -17.85
N SER A 283 5.60 4.75 -17.96
CA SER A 283 5.93 3.91 -16.80
C SER A 283 7.03 4.56 -15.93
N ARG A 284 8.05 5.16 -16.55
CA ARG A 284 9.11 5.92 -15.85
C ARG A 284 8.54 7.17 -15.18
N ASN A 285 7.80 7.97 -15.96
CA ASN A 285 7.22 9.22 -15.46
C ASN A 285 6.32 8.97 -14.25
N VAL A 286 5.50 7.93 -14.29
CA VAL A 286 4.65 7.53 -13.16
C VAL A 286 5.47 7.13 -11.93
N ALA A 287 6.55 6.37 -12.10
CA ALA A 287 7.39 5.98 -10.98
C ALA A 287 8.07 7.19 -10.31
N PHE A 288 8.61 8.12 -11.10
CA PHE A 288 9.21 9.35 -10.55
C PHE A 288 8.18 10.32 -9.98
N ALA A 289 7.02 10.49 -10.62
CA ALA A 289 5.92 11.28 -10.07
C ALA A 289 5.45 10.70 -8.72
N GLY A 290 5.32 9.38 -8.62
CA GLY A 290 5.02 8.69 -7.37
C GLY A 290 6.07 8.95 -6.29
N LEU A 291 7.36 8.92 -6.64
CA LEU A 291 8.45 9.26 -5.71
C LEU A 291 8.33 10.68 -5.17
N HIS A 292 8.18 11.67 -6.07
CA HIS A 292 8.05 13.07 -5.66
C HIS A 292 6.84 13.30 -4.76
N LEU A 293 5.66 12.74 -5.12
CA LEU A 293 4.46 12.83 -4.29
C LEU A 293 4.66 12.18 -2.92
N THR A 294 5.32 11.02 -2.87
CA THR A 294 5.58 10.33 -1.61
C THR A 294 6.59 11.09 -0.75
N TRP A 295 7.59 11.74 -1.34
CA TRP A 295 8.52 12.63 -0.62
C TRP A 295 7.83 13.87 -0.06
N VAL A 296 6.94 14.50 -0.84
CA VAL A 296 6.12 15.62 -0.33
C VAL A 296 5.26 15.17 0.85
N MET A 297 4.60 14.03 0.71
CA MET A 297 3.79 13.44 1.78
C MET A 297 4.65 13.06 3.00
N GLY A 298 5.84 12.50 2.78
CA GLY A 298 6.82 12.21 3.82
C GLY A 298 7.27 13.48 4.55
N SER A 299 7.50 14.58 3.84
CA SER A 299 7.84 15.88 4.43
C SER A 299 6.71 16.44 5.30
N LEU A 300 5.45 16.33 4.82
CA LEU A 300 4.28 16.75 5.59
C LEU A 300 4.09 15.95 6.88
N LEU A 301 4.53 14.70 6.91
CA LEU A 301 4.49 13.84 8.10
C LEU A 301 5.72 14.05 8.99
N ALA A 302 6.91 14.12 8.41
CA ALA A 302 8.16 14.25 9.13
C ALA A 302 8.29 15.60 9.86
N LEU A 303 7.77 16.68 9.24
CA LEU A 303 7.87 18.03 9.84
C LEU A 303 7.15 18.13 11.19
N PRO A 304 5.87 17.75 11.35
CA PRO A 304 5.22 17.73 12.66
C PRO A 304 5.93 16.77 13.65
N ILE A 305 6.32 15.58 13.20
CA ILE A 305 7.03 14.62 14.06
C ILE A 305 8.33 15.24 14.59
N PHE A 306 9.09 15.94 13.75
CA PHE A 306 10.32 16.61 14.15
C PHE A 306 10.07 17.79 15.10
N LEU A 307 9.07 18.65 14.81
CA LEU A 307 8.76 19.82 15.63
C LEU A 307 8.24 19.43 17.02
N PHE A 308 7.37 18.42 17.08
CA PHE A 308 6.75 17.96 18.33
C PHE A 308 7.46 16.75 18.94
N ARG A 309 8.70 16.41 18.52
CA ARG A 309 9.42 15.21 18.96
C ARG A 309 9.50 15.03 20.47
N HIS A 310 9.61 16.12 21.23
CA HIS A 310 9.66 16.09 22.69
C HIS A 310 8.31 15.78 23.34
N GLN A 311 7.22 16.02 22.63
CA GLN A 311 5.85 15.79 23.11
C GLN A 311 5.29 14.43 22.63
N VAL A 312 5.76 13.92 21.51
CA VAL A 312 5.24 12.66 20.93
C VAL A 312 5.39 11.50 21.91
N GLY A 313 6.52 11.41 22.64
CA GLY A 313 6.75 10.37 23.65
C GLY A 313 5.72 10.39 24.78
N THR A 314 5.26 11.59 25.19
CA THR A 314 4.29 11.73 26.28
C THR A 314 2.89 11.19 25.96
N TRP A 315 2.57 11.00 24.68
CA TRP A 315 1.31 10.40 24.26
C TRP A 315 1.24 8.90 24.51
N PHE A 316 2.41 8.26 24.71
CA PHE A 316 2.52 6.80 24.85
C PHE A 316 2.92 6.36 26.26
N THR A 317 3.70 7.18 26.98
CA THR A 317 4.23 6.85 28.30
C THR A 317 4.46 8.10 29.15
N SER A 318 4.48 7.90 30.47
CA SER A 318 4.87 8.93 31.45
C SER A 318 6.33 8.79 31.92
N ASP A 319 7.05 7.76 31.46
CA ASP A 319 8.45 7.53 31.82
C ASP A 319 9.36 8.53 31.10
N ALA A 320 10.05 9.39 31.89
CA ALA A 320 10.89 10.47 31.38
C ALA A 320 12.11 9.97 30.60
N GLU A 321 12.69 8.82 30.97
CA GLU A 321 13.84 8.24 30.26
C GLU A 321 13.42 7.73 28.88
N VAL A 322 12.28 7.02 28.80
CA VAL A 322 11.71 6.56 27.53
C VAL A 322 11.35 7.74 26.63
N ILE A 323 10.71 8.80 27.16
CA ILE A 323 10.35 10.01 26.41
C ILE A 323 11.56 10.67 25.80
N THR A 324 12.63 10.85 26.59
CA THR A 324 13.89 11.46 26.12
C THR A 324 14.52 10.62 25.01
N MET A 325 14.54 9.30 25.18
CA MET A 325 15.08 8.37 24.20
C MET A 325 14.25 8.39 22.90
N VAL A 326 12.92 8.35 22.97
CA VAL A 326 12.02 8.49 21.82
C VAL A 326 12.30 9.78 21.07
N SER A 327 12.38 10.92 21.77
CA SER A 327 12.63 12.22 21.16
C SER A 327 13.94 12.25 20.35
N SER A 328 14.97 11.54 20.80
CA SER A 328 16.25 11.42 20.11
C SER A 328 16.16 10.52 18.88
N VAL A 329 15.44 9.39 18.97
CA VAL A 329 15.28 8.40 17.90
C VAL A 329 14.34 8.89 16.79
N LEU A 330 13.44 9.84 17.08
CA LEU A 330 12.59 10.45 16.05
C LEU A 330 13.38 11.24 14.99
N ILE A 331 14.63 11.65 15.27
CA ILE A 331 15.49 12.32 14.28
C ILE A 331 15.89 11.36 13.14
N PRO A 332 16.55 10.21 13.39
CA PRO A 332 16.82 9.24 12.34
C PRO A 332 15.54 8.70 11.69
N LEU A 333 14.40 8.63 12.40
CA LEU A 333 13.12 8.27 11.79
C LEU A 333 12.72 9.26 10.69
N CYS A 334 12.87 10.56 10.89
CA CYS A 334 12.55 11.56 9.86
C CYS A 334 13.39 11.37 8.59
N VAL A 335 14.68 11.03 8.72
CA VAL A 335 15.54 10.70 7.56
C VAL A 335 15.14 9.39 6.92
N TYR A 336 14.84 8.39 7.73
CA TYR A 336 14.36 7.07 7.33
C TYR A 336 13.15 7.16 6.38
N GLN A 337 12.20 8.09 6.63
CA GLN A 337 10.99 8.24 5.83
C GLN A 337 11.26 8.45 4.33
N TYR A 338 12.30 9.22 3.98
CA TYR A 338 12.64 9.47 2.57
C TYR A 338 13.26 8.24 1.91
N SER A 339 14.09 7.50 2.66
CA SER A 339 14.70 6.26 2.19
C SER A 339 13.64 5.18 1.98
N ASP A 340 12.71 5.05 2.93
CA ASP A 340 11.59 4.10 2.87
C ASP A 340 10.64 4.41 1.72
N ALA A 341 10.28 5.69 1.52
CA ALA A 341 9.49 6.14 0.37
C ALA A 341 10.13 5.73 -0.96
N MET A 342 11.42 5.97 -1.13
CA MET A 342 12.16 5.61 -2.36
C MET A 342 12.19 4.10 -2.57
N GLN A 343 12.48 3.33 -1.54
CA GLN A 343 12.49 1.87 -1.57
C GLN A 343 11.11 1.32 -1.94
N CYS A 344 10.04 1.78 -1.27
CA CYS A 344 8.68 1.34 -1.53
C CYS A 344 8.24 1.61 -2.98
N ILE A 345 8.50 2.81 -3.51
CA ILE A 345 8.10 3.20 -4.86
C ILE A 345 8.81 2.35 -5.91
N PHE A 346 10.14 2.22 -5.86
CA PHE A 346 10.87 1.49 -6.90
C PHE A 346 10.74 -0.03 -6.77
N ALA A 347 10.57 -0.58 -5.56
CA ALA A 347 10.20 -1.98 -5.39
C ALA A 347 8.85 -2.30 -6.08
N ASN A 348 7.85 -1.45 -5.88
CA ASN A 348 6.55 -1.61 -6.51
C ASN A 348 6.57 -1.31 -8.01
N ALA A 349 7.39 -0.36 -8.48
CA ALA A 349 7.61 -0.12 -9.91
C ALA A 349 8.22 -1.36 -10.61
N LEU A 350 9.21 -2.02 -9.99
CA LEU A 350 9.78 -3.28 -10.48
C LEU A 350 8.75 -4.42 -10.49
N ARG A 351 7.89 -4.51 -9.48
CA ARG A 351 6.76 -5.46 -9.48
C ARG A 351 5.84 -5.18 -10.67
N GLY A 352 5.48 -3.92 -10.94
CA GLY A 352 4.69 -3.52 -12.11
C GLY A 352 5.37 -3.88 -13.44
N MET A 353 6.71 -3.79 -13.53
CA MET A 353 7.48 -4.25 -14.67
C MET A 353 7.60 -5.78 -14.77
N ALA A 354 7.14 -6.55 -13.78
CA ALA A 354 7.34 -7.99 -13.62
C ALA A 354 8.84 -8.41 -13.60
N ASP A 355 9.74 -7.50 -13.20
CA ASP A 355 11.17 -7.77 -13.04
C ASP A 355 11.50 -7.99 -11.56
N VAL A 356 10.98 -9.08 -11.00
CA VAL A 356 11.00 -9.35 -9.56
C VAL A 356 12.19 -10.18 -9.08
N LYS A 357 12.86 -10.90 -9.97
CA LYS A 357 13.97 -11.79 -9.57
C LYS A 357 15.15 -11.07 -8.93
N PRO A 358 15.65 -9.94 -9.49
CA PRO A 358 16.74 -9.19 -8.88
C PRO A 358 16.39 -8.59 -7.51
N MET A 359 15.09 -8.40 -7.23
CA MET A 359 14.63 -7.79 -5.98
C MET A 359 15.07 -8.60 -4.75
N VAL A 360 15.13 -9.94 -4.86
CA VAL A 360 15.59 -10.83 -3.77
C VAL A 360 17.04 -10.53 -3.41
N TRP A 361 17.93 -10.45 -4.42
CA TRP A 361 19.34 -10.16 -4.17
C TRP A 361 19.58 -8.76 -3.66
N ILE A 362 18.84 -7.77 -4.19
CA ILE A 362 18.90 -6.39 -3.72
C ILE A 362 18.47 -6.31 -2.26
N ALA A 363 17.37 -6.98 -1.90
CA ALA A 363 16.90 -7.04 -0.51
C ALA A 363 17.93 -7.70 0.42
N PHE A 364 18.52 -8.82 -0.02
CA PHE A 364 19.55 -9.50 0.76
C PHE A 364 20.74 -8.58 1.02
N ILE A 365 21.26 -7.90 -0.02
CA ILE A 365 22.38 -6.97 0.13
C ILE A 365 22.02 -5.82 1.07
N ALA A 366 20.88 -5.16 0.82
CA ALA A 366 20.48 -3.97 1.55
C ALA A 366 20.19 -4.25 3.03
N TYR A 367 19.48 -5.34 3.33
CA TYR A 367 19.05 -5.62 4.69
C TYR A 367 20.08 -6.44 5.48
N PHE A 368 20.64 -7.51 4.89
CA PHE A 368 21.53 -8.43 5.63
C PHE A 368 23.01 -8.05 5.54
N LEU A 369 23.47 -7.43 4.44
CA LEU A 369 24.89 -7.03 4.30
C LEU A 369 25.14 -5.57 4.65
N VAL A 370 24.12 -4.71 4.60
CA VAL A 370 24.28 -3.27 4.92
C VAL A 370 23.58 -2.93 6.23
N SER A 371 22.24 -3.07 6.30
CA SER A 371 21.45 -2.56 7.43
C SER A 371 21.81 -3.25 8.75
N LEU A 372 21.78 -4.58 8.81
CA LEU A 372 22.04 -5.33 10.04
C LEU A 372 23.50 -5.17 10.55
N PRO A 373 24.55 -5.30 9.70
CA PRO A 373 25.92 -5.11 10.17
C PRO A 373 26.19 -3.67 10.63
N LEU A 374 25.66 -2.66 9.93
CA LEU A 374 25.77 -1.26 10.35
C LEU A 374 25.01 -1.02 11.66
N GLY A 375 23.83 -1.63 11.84
CA GLY A 375 23.05 -1.55 13.07
C GLY A 375 23.81 -2.10 14.28
N TYR A 376 24.49 -3.23 14.10
CA TYR A 376 25.37 -3.78 15.11
C TYR A 376 26.58 -2.88 15.37
N LEU A 377 27.26 -2.44 14.31
CA LEU A 377 28.46 -1.60 14.39
C LEU A 377 28.19 -0.27 15.13
N PHE A 378 27.14 0.45 14.72
CA PHE A 378 26.79 1.73 15.32
C PHE A 378 26.20 1.56 16.72
N GLY A 379 25.42 0.51 16.95
CA GLY A 379 24.77 0.24 18.23
C GLY A 379 25.75 -0.12 19.34
N PHE A 380 26.74 -1.00 19.06
CA PHE A 380 27.61 -1.60 20.07
C PHE A 380 29.06 -1.09 20.00
N PRO A 381 29.88 -1.32 18.96
CA PRO A 381 31.26 -0.83 18.91
C PRO A 381 31.36 0.69 18.98
N CYS A 382 30.51 1.42 18.26
CA CYS A 382 30.48 2.88 18.29
C CYS A 382 29.79 3.46 19.54
N ARG A 383 29.14 2.64 20.36
CA ARG A 383 28.41 3.01 21.59
C ARG A 383 27.31 4.05 21.40
N TRP A 384 26.68 4.09 20.19
CA TRP A 384 25.54 4.98 19.95
C TRP A 384 24.21 4.39 20.46
N GLY A 385 24.23 3.14 20.95
CA GLY A 385 23.04 2.47 21.48
C GLY A 385 21.92 2.38 20.46
N ILE A 386 20.69 2.65 20.90
CA ILE A 386 19.49 2.61 20.04
C ILE A 386 19.57 3.60 18.87
N LEU A 387 20.18 4.77 19.06
CA LEU A 387 20.38 5.75 17.98
C LEU A 387 21.20 5.16 16.83
N GLY A 388 22.24 4.39 17.16
CA GLY A 388 23.07 3.73 16.16
C GLY A 388 22.29 2.72 15.33
N VAL A 389 21.48 1.89 15.97
CA VAL A 389 20.62 0.92 15.28
C VAL A 389 19.62 1.64 14.36
N TRP A 390 19.01 2.73 14.81
CA TRP A 390 18.07 3.49 14.00
C TRP A 390 18.73 4.27 12.85
N TRP A 391 19.96 4.74 12.99
CA TRP A 391 20.70 5.35 11.89
C TRP A 391 21.09 4.34 10.81
N ALA A 392 21.23 3.05 11.13
CA ALA A 392 21.52 2.03 10.13
C ALA A 392 20.37 1.78 9.13
N PHE A 393 19.11 1.99 9.55
CA PHE A 393 17.95 1.81 8.67
C PHE A 393 17.95 2.74 7.44
N PRO A 394 18.16 4.07 7.54
CA PRO A 394 18.33 4.93 6.38
C PRO A 394 19.38 4.43 5.39
N PHE A 395 20.53 3.93 5.85
CA PHE A 395 21.57 3.41 4.96
C PHE A 395 21.11 2.15 4.23
N GLY A 396 20.51 1.19 4.94
CA GLY A 396 19.99 -0.03 4.34
C GLY A 396 18.89 0.26 3.31
N LEU A 397 17.89 1.06 3.69
CA LEU A 397 16.77 1.40 2.82
C LEU A 397 17.16 2.28 1.63
N THR A 398 18.11 3.21 1.81
CA THR A 398 18.67 4.00 0.70
C THR A 398 19.39 3.07 -0.28
N THR A 399 20.19 2.12 0.23
CA THR A 399 20.83 1.12 -0.62
C THR A 399 19.80 0.31 -1.43
N ALA A 400 18.74 -0.18 -0.77
CA ALA A 400 17.65 -0.86 -1.45
C ALA A 400 16.99 0.02 -2.50
N GLY A 401 16.60 1.25 -2.13
CA GLY A 401 15.92 2.20 -3.00
C GLY A 401 16.75 2.57 -4.23
N VAL A 402 18.04 2.87 -4.06
CA VAL A 402 18.95 3.18 -5.15
C VAL A 402 19.14 1.98 -6.08
N LEU A 403 19.38 0.79 -5.55
CA LEU A 403 19.54 -0.41 -6.36
C LEU A 403 18.24 -0.78 -7.10
N TYR A 404 17.08 -0.65 -6.48
CA TYR A 404 15.77 -0.84 -7.15
C TYR A 404 15.56 0.21 -8.24
N MET A 405 15.89 1.48 -8.01
CA MET A 405 15.79 2.54 -9.00
C MET A 405 16.69 2.27 -10.20
N LEU A 406 17.97 1.93 -9.98
CA LEU A 406 18.92 1.62 -11.05
C LEU A 406 18.45 0.40 -11.85
N ARG A 407 17.96 -0.64 -11.18
CA ARG A 407 17.39 -1.81 -11.85
C ARG A 407 16.16 -1.47 -12.67
N PHE A 408 15.25 -0.65 -12.13
CA PHE A 408 14.06 -0.20 -12.85
C PHE A 408 14.43 0.60 -14.12
N LEU A 409 15.38 1.51 -14.02
CA LEU A 409 15.89 2.27 -15.15
C LEU A 409 16.52 1.35 -16.21
N HIS A 410 17.32 0.37 -15.80
CA HIS A 410 17.92 -0.62 -16.70
C HIS A 410 16.83 -1.48 -17.39
N SER A 411 15.91 -2.06 -16.64
CA SER A 411 14.82 -2.89 -17.15
C SER A 411 13.92 -2.13 -18.14
N SER A 412 13.62 -0.86 -17.83
CA SER A 412 12.82 -0.01 -18.71
C SER A 412 13.59 0.36 -20.01
N ARG A 413 14.92 0.58 -19.96
CA ARG A 413 15.75 0.78 -21.17
C ARG A 413 15.74 -0.45 -22.08
N THR A 414 15.96 -1.61 -21.52
CA THR A 414 15.96 -2.89 -22.26
C THR A 414 14.61 -3.13 -22.94
N CYS A 415 13.51 -2.80 -22.27
CA CYS A 415 12.17 -2.92 -22.84
C CYS A 415 11.95 -1.94 -24.01
N LEU A 416 12.42 -0.68 -23.91
CA LEU A 416 12.38 0.30 -25.01
C LEU A 416 13.15 -0.19 -26.22
N LEU A 417 14.37 -0.69 -26.05
CA LEU A 417 15.19 -1.20 -27.14
C LEU A 417 14.55 -2.39 -27.84
N SER A 418 13.91 -3.30 -27.09
CA SER A 418 13.21 -4.45 -27.66
C SER A 418 11.96 -4.07 -28.47
N LEU A 419 11.27 -3.01 -28.10
CA LEU A 419 10.12 -2.48 -28.84
C LEU A 419 10.56 -1.79 -30.13
N SER A 420 11.63 -0.99 -30.06
CA SER A 420 12.21 -0.34 -31.23
C SER A 420 12.71 -1.37 -32.25
N TRP A 421 13.36 -2.43 -31.80
CA TRP A 421 13.82 -3.53 -32.68
C TRP A 421 12.64 -4.25 -33.36
N LYS A 422 11.57 -4.52 -32.67
CA LYS A 422 10.37 -5.15 -33.24
C LYS A 422 9.73 -4.26 -34.30
N SER A 423 9.59 -2.95 -34.06
CA SER A 423 9.01 -2.03 -35.05
C SER A 423 9.84 -1.94 -36.34
N LEU A 424 11.18 -2.04 -36.23
CA LEU A 424 12.07 -2.07 -37.38
C LEU A 424 11.98 -3.35 -38.24
N HIS A 425 11.64 -4.49 -37.60
CA HIS A 425 11.55 -5.78 -38.32
C HIS A 425 10.12 -6.13 -38.79
N THR A 426 9.10 -5.43 -38.33
CA THR A 426 7.70 -5.65 -38.77
C THR A 426 7.29 -4.72 -39.92
N SER A 427 8.06 -3.66 -40.21
CA SER A 427 7.87 -2.87 -41.42
C SER A 427 8.57 -3.61 -42.57
N THR A 428 7.83 -4.37 -43.37
CA THR A 428 8.27 -4.88 -44.66
C THR A 428 8.69 -3.69 -45.52
N PRO A 429 9.96 -3.62 -45.98
CA PRO A 429 10.41 -2.48 -46.76
C PRO A 429 9.80 -2.59 -48.15
N THR A 430 8.91 -1.69 -48.53
CA THR A 430 8.45 -1.50 -49.91
C THR A 430 9.42 -0.67 -50.75
N SER A 431 10.60 -0.30 -50.19
CA SER A 431 11.73 0.31 -50.89
C SER A 431 13.01 0.11 -50.09
N PRO A 432 14.19 -0.06 -50.74
CA PRO A 432 15.47 -0.22 -50.04
C PRO A 432 15.79 1.06 -49.25
N PRO A 433 16.13 0.97 -47.95
CA PRO A 433 16.50 2.15 -47.16
C PRO A 433 17.88 2.64 -47.59
N SER A 434 18.00 3.94 -47.79
CA SER A 434 19.29 4.63 -47.87
C SER A 434 20.06 4.40 -46.56
N LEU A 435 21.35 4.01 -46.67
CA LEU A 435 22.23 3.51 -45.59
C LEU A 435 22.57 4.49 -44.46
N GLU A 436 21.90 5.66 -44.36
CA GLU A 436 22.24 6.69 -43.36
C GLU A 436 21.37 6.76 -42.09
N SER A 437 20.28 5.96 -41.98
CA SER A 437 19.28 6.22 -40.96
C SER A 437 19.36 5.43 -39.64
N PRO A 438 19.94 4.21 -39.48
CA PRO A 438 19.80 3.47 -38.22
C PRO A 438 20.73 3.94 -37.09
N VAL A 439 21.90 4.52 -37.44
CA VAL A 439 22.88 4.96 -36.44
C VAL A 439 22.49 6.29 -35.79
N ARG A 440 21.88 7.22 -36.55
CA ARG A 440 21.40 8.51 -35.99
C ARG A 440 20.18 8.35 -35.09
N ALA A 441 19.26 7.44 -35.38
CA ALA A 441 18.09 7.19 -34.51
C ALA A 441 18.48 6.53 -33.18
N ALA A 442 19.53 5.71 -33.15
CA ALA A 442 20.01 5.10 -31.90
C ALA A 442 20.74 6.12 -31.00
N TRP A 443 21.44 7.11 -31.57
CA TRP A 443 22.16 8.12 -30.80
C TRP A 443 21.26 9.24 -30.28
N SER A 444 20.17 9.59 -30.96
CA SER A 444 19.19 10.58 -30.47
C SER A 444 18.35 10.08 -29.28
N LEU A 445 18.21 8.75 -29.13
CA LEU A 445 17.54 8.15 -27.98
C LEU A 445 18.40 8.05 -26.71
N VAL A 446 19.73 8.19 -26.85
CA VAL A 446 20.68 8.11 -25.72
C VAL A 446 20.95 9.49 -25.10
N CYS A 447 20.68 10.59 -25.82
CA CYS A 447 21.03 11.96 -25.42
C CYS A 447 19.83 12.91 -25.40
N LEU A 448 18.64 12.49 -24.92
CA LEU A 448 17.58 13.46 -24.64
C LEU A 448 17.77 14.05 -23.24
N PRO A 449 18.03 15.37 -23.12
CA PRO A 449 17.92 16.05 -21.84
C PRO A 449 16.48 15.99 -21.38
N ALA A 450 16.29 15.94 -20.06
CA ALA A 450 14.97 16.01 -19.41
C ALA A 450 14.33 17.38 -19.71
N SER A 451 13.71 17.53 -20.87
CA SER A 451 12.88 18.69 -21.19
C SER A 451 11.46 18.43 -20.74
N SER A 452 11.05 19.23 -19.79
CA SER A 452 9.73 19.37 -19.22
C SER A 452 8.66 19.55 -20.30
N SER A 453 7.84 18.52 -20.53
CA SER A 453 6.55 18.65 -21.19
C SER A 453 5.46 18.27 -20.22
N PRO A 454 4.40 19.06 -20.05
CA PRO A 454 3.31 18.74 -19.13
C PRO A 454 2.56 17.50 -19.62
N LEU A 455 2.43 16.53 -18.74
CA LEU A 455 1.67 15.30 -18.92
C LEU A 455 0.17 15.62 -19.03
N SER A 456 -0.40 15.51 -20.23
CA SER A 456 -1.83 15.39 -20.40
C SER A 456 -2.25 13.92 -20.17
N PHE A 457 -2.77 13.64 -18.99
CA PHE A 457 -3.39 12.36 -18.66
C PHE A 457 -4.82 12.35 -19.19
N ALA A 458 -5.05 11.85 -20.38
CA ALA A 458 -6.39 11.49 -20.85
C ALA A 458 -6.58 9.99 -20.65
N MET A 459 -7.39 9.60 -19.66
CA MET A 459 -7.93 8.24 -19.59
C MET A 459 -9.09 8.10 -20.56
N PRO A 460 -9.12 7.11 -21.45
CA PRO A 460 -10.31 6.84 -22.24
C PRO A 460 -11.38 6.19 -21.37
N MET A 461 -12.50 6.89 -21.19
CA MET A 461 -13.75 6.24 -20.82
C MET A 461 -14.22 5.37 -22.00
N PRO A 462 -14.79 4.20 -21.76
CA PRO A 462 -15.44 3.47 -22.84
C PRO A 462 -16.75 4.18 -23.20
N CYS A 463 -16.76 4.94 -24.30
CA CYS A 463 -17.99 5.32 -24.97
C CYS A 463 -18.36 4.21 -25.96
N GLU A 464 -19.56 3.66 -25.81
CA GLU A 464 -20.22 2.87 -26.82
C GLU A 464 -20.35 3.69 -28.13
N ALA A 465 -19.80 3.14 -29.20
CA ALA A 465 -19.89 3.73 -30.53
C ALA A 465 -21.26 3.44 -31.11
N SER A 466 -22.19 4.38 -31.03
CA SER A 466 -23.26 4.50 -31.98
C SER A 466 -22.73 5.16 -33.26
N ARG A 467 -22.73 4.41 -34.37
CA ARG A 467 -22.42 4.92 -35.70
C ARG A 467 -23.45 5.99 -36.08
N VAL A 468 -22.99 7.23 -36.23
CA VAL A 468 -23.74 8.25 -36.98
C VAL A 468 -22.88 8.67 -38.14
N SER A 469 -23.33 8.35 -39.34
CA SER A 469 -22.81 8.87 -40.60
C SER A 469 -23.14 10.35 -40.71
N VAL A 470 -22.14 11.20 -40.87
CA VAL A 470 -22.35 12.64 -41.16
C VAL A 470 -21.87 12.91 -42.57
N THR A 471 -22.85 13.18 -43.43
CA THR A 471 -22.67 13.85 -44.73
C THR A 471 -22.31 15.34 -44.51
N SER A 472 -21.36 15.78 -45.30
CA SER A 472 -20.90 17.18 -45.40
C SER A 472 -22.01 18.15 -45.73
N GLY A 473 -22.15 19.24 -44.97
CA GLY A 473 -22.98 20.41 -45.31
C GLY A 473 -22.50 21.63 -44.55
N PHE A 474 -22.06 22.63 -45.31
CA PHE A 474 -21.71 24.02 -44.88
C PHE A 474 -22.93 24.73 -44.26
N CYS A 475 -22.78 25.43 -43.16
CA CYS A 475 -23.09 26.83 -42.98
C CYS A 475 -23.21 27.25 -41.50
N GLY A 476 -22.67 28.34 -41.19
CA GLY A 476 -22.47 29.22 -40.11
C GLY A 476 -23.56 29.42 -39.04
N ILE A 477 -23.15 30.17 -38.02
CA ILE A 477 -23.88 31.09 -37.11
C ILE A 477 -24.12 30.59 -35.68
N SER A 478 -23.53 31.40 -34.80
CA SER A 478 -24.04 31.90 -33.51
C SER A 478 -23.89 31.06 -32.26
N ALA A 479 -23.00 31.56 -31.41
CA ALA A 479 -22.90 31.24 -30.00
C ALA A 479 -24.18 31.62 -29.23
N ARG A 480 -24.73 30.64 -28.50
CA ARG A 480 -25.56 30.91 -27.32
C ARG A 480 -25.05 30.16 -26.12
N ARG A 481 -24.74 30.92 -25.07
CA ARG A 481 -24.47 30.44 -23.73
C ARG A 481 -25.71 29.70 -23.21
N MET A 482 -25.49 28.46 -22.71
CA MET A 482 -26.40 27.84 -21.74
C MET A 482 -25.56 27.52 -20.47
N THR A 483 -25.79 28.33 -19.46
CA THR A 483 -25.38 28.05 -18.07
C THR A 483 -26.39 27.08 -17.46
N ALA A 484 -25.97 25.86 -17.21
CA ALA A 484 -26.70 24.94 -16.34
C ALA A 484 -25.98 24.88 -14.99
N SER A 485 -26.60 25.47 -13.98
CA SER A 485 -26.23 25.39 -12.57
C SER A 485 -26.50 23.96 -12.06
N LEU A 486 -25.45 23.19 -11.74
CA LEU A 486 -25.55 22.00 -10.92
C LEU A 486 -25.03 22.34 -9.52
N GLY A 487 -25.97 22.48 -8.59
CA GLY A 487 -25.70 22.62 -7.17
C GLY A 487 -25.03 21.37 -6.61
N VAL A 488 -23.83 21.52 -6.08
CA VAL A 488 -23.13 20.50 -5.30
C VAL A 488 -23.14 20.97 -3.86
N PRO A 489 -23.63 20.17 -2.89
CA PRO A 489 -23.58 20.54 -1.48
C PRO A 489 -22.15 20.49 -0.96
N PRO A 490 -21.74 21.43 -0.08
CA PRO A 490 -20.41 21.42 0.50
C PRO A 490 -20.42 20.45 1.70
N PHE A 491 -19.78 19.33 1.59
CA PHE A 491 -19.20 18.54 2.70
C PHE A 491 -18.75 17.17 2.17
N VAL A 492 -17.58 17.12 1.54
CA VAL A 492 -16.79 15.90 1.46
C VAL A 492 -15.34 16.29 1.64
N LEU A 493 -14.87 16.31 2.87
CA LEU A 493 -13.45 16.35 3.20
C LEU A 493 -12.81 14.99 2.93
N PRO A 494 -11.57 14.95 2.47
CA PRO A 494 -11.05 13.84 1.69
C PRO A 494 -10.52 12.70 2.57
N VAL A 495 -11.27 11.66 2.70
CA VAL A 495 -10.78 10.32 3.08
C VAL A 495 -10.00 9.65 1.93
N TRP A 496 -9.69 10.39 0.88
CA TRP A 496 -9.13 9.88 -0.37
C TRP A 496 -7.61 9.66 -0.38
N VAL A 497 -6.90 10.09 0.65
CA VAL A 497 -5.43 9.96 0.71
C VAL A 497 -4.95 8.52 0.90
N ALA A 498 -5.81 7.63 1.39
CA ALA A 498 -5.43 6.25 1.65
C ALA A 498 -5.51 5.29 0.44
N THR A 499 -6.06 5.70 -0.69
CA THR A 499 -6.34 4.78 -1.81
C THR A 499 -5.71 5.15 -3.15
N GLY A 500 -4.90 6.23 -3.21
CA GLY A 500 -4.01 6.48 -4.36
C GLY A 500 -4.67 6.76 -5.71
N ALA A 501 -5.88 7.32 -5.75
CA ALA A 501 -6.50 7.74 -7.00
C ALA A 501 -6.72 9.27 -7.00
N TRP A 502 -5.73 10.01 -7.48
CA TRP A 502 -5.89 11.40 -7.87
C TRP A 502 -6.28 11.48 -9.34
N VAL A 503 -7.48 11.98 -9.59
CA VAL A 503 -7.89 12.38 -10.94
C VAL A 503 -7.60 13.86 -11.05
N TYR A 504 -6.55 14.24 -11.76
CA TYR A 504 -6.33 15.63 -12.18
C TYR A 504 -7.12 15.89 -13.47
N GLY A 505 -8.08 16.80 -13.41
CA GLY A 505 -8.69 17.40 -14.59
C GLY A 505 -7.74 18.43 -15.23
N PRO A 506 -7.83 18.69 -16.55
CA PRO A 506 -6.83 19.45 -17.29
C PRO A 506 -6.87 20.98 -17.12
N HIS A 507 -7.58 21.54 -16.16
CA HIS A 507 -7.67 22.99 -15.93
C HIS A 507 -7.63 23.34 -14.45
N ALA A 508 -6.47 23.27 -13.83
CA ALA A 508 -6.18 23.98 -12.60
C ALA A 508 -4.96 24.88 -12.83
N VAL A 509 -5.22 26.03 -13.48
CA VAL A 509 -4.33 27.19 -13.42
C VAL A 509 -4.50 27.75 -12.01
N LEU A 510 -3.45 27.66 -11.19
CA LEU A 510 -3.34 28.41 -9.93
C LEU A 510 -3.30 29.90 -10.26
N SER A 511 -4.48 30.54 -10.31
CA SER A 511 -4.57 31.98 -10.17
C SER A 511 -4.61 32.32 -8.68
N VAL A 512 -3.56 32.94 -8.22
CA VAL A 512 -3.50 33.59 -6.91
C VAL A 512 -4.65 34.61 -6.85
N PRO A 513 -5.57 34.56 -5.87
CA PRO A 513 -6.57 35.60 -5.74
C PRO A 513 -5.88 36.86 -5.21
N THR A 514 -5.76 37.86 -6.08
CA THR A 514 -5.51 39.23 -5.69
C THR A 514 -6.73 39.70 -4.89
N ILE A 515 -6.52 39.99 -3.62
CA ILE A 515 -7.53 40.64 -2.77
C ILE A 515 -7.70 42.09 -3.27
N SER A 516 -8.72 42.34 -4.07
CA SER A 516 -9.20 43.69 -4.34
C SER A 516 -10.26 44.07 -3.31
N VAL A 517 -9.87 44.96 -2.42
CA VAL A 517 -10.77 45.65 -1.50
C VAL A 517 -11.62 46.62 -2.33
N CYS A 518 -12.92 46.41 -2.39
CA CYS A 518 -13.87 47.39 -2.90
C CYS A 518 -14.73 47.89 -1.73
N PRO A 519 -14.84 49.22 -1.52
CA PRO A 519 -15.70 49.75 -0.47
C PRO A 519 -17.12 49.96 -1.03
N ALA A 520 -18.10 49.35 -0.39
CA ALA A 520 -19.50 49.69 -0.64
C ALA A 520 -20.11 50.32 0.61
N TYR A 521 -20.49 51.59 0.45
CA TYR A 521 -21.39 52.39 1.30
C TYR A 521 -22.76 51.72 1.42
N ALA A 522 -23.31 51.65 2.66
CA ALA A 522 -24.74 51.79 2.95
C ALA A 522 -24.98 51.98 4.44
N SER A 523 -25.29 53.17 4.79
CA SER A 523 -26.30 53.75 5.71
C SER A 523 -26.89 52.92 6.83
N PHE A 524 -26.67 53.48 8.03
CA PHE A 524 -27.42 53.20 9.29
C PHE A 524 -28.87 53.69 9.21
N PRO A 525 -29.76 53.19 10.13
CA PRO A 525 -30.27 54.07 11.13
C PRO A 525 -30.14 53.56 12.58
N SER A 526 -29.95 54.53 13.43
CA SER A 526 -29.86 54.59 14.87
C SER A 526 -31.17 54.19 15.60
N THR A 527 -31.07 53.46 16.70
CA THR A 527 -31.91 53.76 17.90
C THR A 527 -31.18 53.31 19.18
N SER A 528 -31.31 54.16 20.14
CA SER A 528 -30.73 54.37 21.45
C SER A 528 -31.06 53.36 22.54
N THR A 529 -30.05 53.01 23.37
CA THR A 529 -29.93 52.95 24.85
C THR A 529 -30.99 52.26 25.72
N PRO A 530 -30.73 51.90 27.00
CA PRO A 530 -29.52 52.03 27.84
C PRO A 530 -29.14 50.79 28.69
N ALA A 531 -28.04 50.96 29.40
CA ALA A 531 -27.40 50.09 30.38
C ALA A 531 -28.26 49.67 31.59
N ARG A 532 -27.93 48.51 32.15
CA ARG A 532 -27.97 48.27 33.60
C ARG A 532 -26.91 47.29 34.02
N ASP A 533 -26.05 47.75 34.89
CA ASP A 533 -25.20 46.98 35.80
C ASP A 533 -26.00 45.96 36.60
N LEU A 534 -25.38 44.87 36.92
CA LEU A 534 -25.39 44.30 38.29
C LEU A 534 -24.32 43.23 38.44
N SER A 535 -23.41 43.57 39.30
CA SER A 535 -22.34 42.83 39.92
C SER A 535 -22.75 41.61 40.74
N SER A 536 -21.79 40.70 40.88
CA SER A 536 -21.53 39.80 42.03
C SER A 536 -22.51 38.65 42.32
N VAL A 537 -21.96 37.45 42.39
CA VAL A 537 -21.86 36.67 43.65
C VAL A 537 -21.04 35.39 43.40
N TRP A 538 -20.05 35.23 44.21
CA TRP A 538 -19.22 34.12 44.66
C TRP A 538 -19.96 32.77 44.91
N MET A 539 -19.35 31.61 44.62
CA MET A 539 -18.78 30.68 45.61
C MET A 539 -18.40 29.33 44.95
N GLU A 540 -17.18 28.91 45.19
CA GLU A 540 -16.65 27.54 45.24
C GLU A 540 -17.04 26.89 46.61
N PRO A 541 -16.55 25.65 46.93
CA PRO A 541 -16.40 24.36 46.25
C PRO A 541 -17.00 23.18 47.05
N THR A 542 -17.12 22.05 46.42
CA THR A 542 -16.76 20.73 47.03
C THR A 542 -16.57 19.72 45.92
#